data_f465015e8d663f97b3818ee0d5201963
#
_entry.id   f465015e8d663f97b3818ee0d5201963
#
_cell.length_a   1.000
_cell.length_b   1.000
_cell.length_c   1.000
_cell.angle_alpha   90.00
_cell.angle_beta   90.00
_cell.angle_gamma   90.00
#
_symmetry.space_group_name_H-M   'P 1'
#
loop_
_entity.id
_entity.type
_entity.pdbx_description
1 polymer ?
#
loop_
_entity_poly.entity_id
_entity_poly.type
_entity_poly.pdbx_seq_one_letter_code
_entity_poly.pdbx_strand_id
1 'polypeptide(L)'
;LPFLLSAASSLMTITIAIDCMGGDHGPRVTVPAALAALKRHPELSVILVGLEEQLRPLVASDAGGRIALRHASEIVGMDESPALAMRNKKDSSMRVAVNLVKSGEANACVSAGNTGALMAISRFVLKTLPGIDRPAICTTLPTTTGHTHVLDLGANVDSGPEHLLQFGIMGAMLVAAVEHKERPTV
;
A
#
# COMPACT_ATOMS: atom_id res chain seq x y z
N LEU A 1 4.03 -38.31 32.77
CA LEU A 1 4.75 -37.42 31.82
C LEU A 1 3.73 -36.53 31.15
N PRO A 2 3.71 -35.20 31.42
CA PRO A 2 2.87 -34.29 30.66
C PRO A 2 3.61 -33.88 29.37
N PHE A 3 3.01 -34.15 28.23
CA PHE A 3 3.38 -33.57 26.94
C PHE A 3 3.08 -32.06 26.99
N LEU A 4 4.11 -31.25 27.15
CA LEU A 4 4.07 -29.82 26.85
C LEU A 4 4.02 -29.67 25.35
N LEU A 5 2.83 -29.57 24.81
CA LEU A 5 2.59 -29.00 23.47
C LEU A 5 2.96 -27.52 23.54
N SER A 6 4.19 -27.19 23.16
CA SER A 6 4.60 -25.86 22.84
C SER A 6 3.80 -25.45 21.58
N ALA A 7 2.68 -24.78 21.79
CA ALA A 7 2.03 -24.01 20.75
C ALA A 7 2.95 -22.82 20.43
N ALA A 8 3.92 -23.04 19.56
CA ALA A 8 4.57 -21.94 18.87
C ALA A 8 3.47 -21.24 18.04
N SER A 9 2.89 -20.20 18.60
CA SER A 9 2.08 -19.24 17.85
C SER A 9 2.96 -18.73 16.73
N SER A 10 2.79 -19.25 15.52
CA SER A 10 3.36 -18.67 14.32
C SER A 10 2.74 -17.27 14.19
N LEU A 11 3.43 -16.27 14.71
CA LEU A 11 3.12 -14.88 14.43
C LEU A 11 3.14 -14.76 12.92
N MET A 12 1.97 -14.53 12.32
CA MET A 12 1.87 -14.32 10.87
C MET A 12 2.69 -13.08 10.56
N THR A 13 3.84 -13.27 9.92
CA THR A 13 4.70 -12.18 9.50
C THR A 13 4.00 -11.41 8.39
N ILE A 14 3.75 -10.12 8.61
CA ILE A 14 3.17 -9.23 7.61
C ILE A 14 4.30 -8.61 6.81
N THR A 15 4.27 -8.77 5.51
CA THR A 15 5.27 -8.19 4.59
C THR A 15 4.66 -7.03 3.81
N ILE A 16 5.29 -5.85 3.88
CA ILE A 16 4.87 -4.64 3.17
C ILE A 16 5.91 -4.28 2.10
N ALA A 17 5.47 -4.14 0.85
CA ALA A 17 6.30 -3.57 -0.20
C ALA A 17 6.24 -2.04 -0.14
N ILE A 18 7.40 -1.38 -0.14
CA ILE A 18 7.50 0.07 -0.03
C ILE A 18 8.10 0.62 -1.32
N ASP A 19 7.35 1.45 -2.03
CA ASP A 19 7.88 2.28 -3.11
C ASP A 19 8.79 3.35 -2.51
N CYS A 20 10.09 3.08 -2.49
CA CYS A 20 11.07 3.95 -1.86
C CYS A 20 11.40 5.20 -2.68
N MET A 21 11.07 5.20 -3.97
CA MET A 21 11.40 6.30 -4.87
C MET A 21 10.27 7.32 -4.99
N GLY A 22 9.07 6.99 -4.49
CA GLY A 22 7.91 7.87 -4.55
C GLY A 22 7.99 9.04 -3.57
N GLY A 23 7.27 10.12 -3.92
CA GLY A 23 7.20 11.36 -3.12
C GLY A 23 8.36 12.33 -3.41
N ASP A 24 8.25 13.52 -2.82
CA ASP A 24 9.18 14.64 -3.09
C ASP A 24 10.60 14.41 -2.57
N HIS A 25 10.76 13.51 -1.60
CA HIS A 25 12.03 13.29 -0.91
C HIS A 25 12.62 11.89 -1.16
N GLY A 26 11.85 10.97 -1.73
CA GLY A 26 12.29 9.63 -2.11
C GLY A 26 12.92 8.85 -0.95
N PRO A 27 14.03 8.10 -1.21
CA PRO A 27 14.59 7.15 -0.25
C PRO A 27 15.14 7.78 1.03
N ARG A 28 15.42 9.08 1.01
CA ARG A 28 15.90 9.81 2.21
C ARG A 28 14.85 9.88 3.33
N VAL A 29 13.58 9.78 2.98
CA VAL A 29 12.45 9.78 3.94
C VAL A 29 11.83 8.40 4.06
N THR A 30 11.60 7.71 2.95
CA THR A 30 10.90 6.43 2.94
C THR A 30 11.68 5.32 3.66
N VAL A 31 13.00 5.25 3.49
CA VAL A 31 13.82 4.23 4.16
C VAL A 31 13.88 4.45 5.68
N PRO A 32 14.22 5.65 6.20
CA PRO A 32 14.15 5.90 7.64
C PRO A 32 12.77 5.64 8.24
N ALA A 33 11.68 5.97 7.53
CA ALA A 33 10.32 5.69 7.98
C ALA A 33 10.06 4.17 8.09
N ALA A 34 10.50 3.39 7.10
CA ALA A 34 10.42 1.92 7.13
C ALA A 34 11.18 1.34 8.33
N LEU A 35 12.41 1.81 8.56
CA LEU A 35 13.23 1.38 9.71
C LEU A 35 12.57 1.73 11.05
N ALA A 36 11.94 2.90 11.14
CA ALA A 36 11.19 3.30 12.34
C ALA A 36 9.94 2.42 12.56
N ALA A 37 9.24 2.03 11.49
CA ALA A 37 8.11 1.12 11.56
C ALA A 37 8.55 -0.27 12.04
N LEU A 38 9.63 -0.83 11.51
CA LEU A 38 10.19 -2.12 11.92
C LEU A 38 10.59 -2.17 13.39
N LYS A 39 11.03 -1.05 13.97
CA LYS A 39 11.34 -0.96 15.41
C LYS A 39 10.08 -1.04 16.29
N ARG A 40 8.96 -0.50 15.80
CA ARG A 40 7.68 -0.46 16.53
C ARG A 40 6.86 -1.74 16.36
N HIS A 41 7.06 -2.44 15.25
CA HIS A 41 6.28 -3.61 14.84
C HIS A 41 7.18 -4.83 14.63
N PRO A 42 7.38 -5.67 15.64
CA PRO A 42 8.25 -6.85 15.54
C PRO A 42 7.77 -7.89 14.50
N GLU A 43 6.47 -7.95 14.26
CA GLU A 43 5.82 -8.83 13.30
C GLU A 43 5.94 -8.37 11.84
N LEU A 44 6.42 -7.13 11.63
CA LEU A 44 6.53 -6.53 10.31
C LEU A 44 7.83 -6.93 9.62
N SER A 45 7.73 -7.25 8.33
CA SER A 45 8.84 -7.32 7.37
C SER A 45 8.57 -6.35 6.22
N VAL A 46 9.61 -5.84 5.58
CA VAL A 46 9.48 -4.91 4.47
C VAL A 46 10.31 -5.34 3.27
N ILE A 47 9.79 -5.05 2.08
CA ILE A 47 10.52 -5.12 0.81
C ILE A 47 10.67 -3.68 0.32
N LEU A 48 11.88 -3.14 0.37
CA LEU A 48 12.19 -1.80 -0.12
C LEU A 48 12.43 -1.87 -1.63
N VAL A 49 11.60 -1.16 -2.39
CA VAL A 49 11.58 -1.22 -3.86
C VAL A 49 12.14 0.08 -4.44
N GLY A 50 13.14 -0.01 -5.31
CA GLY A 50 13.70 1.17 -5.98
C GLY A 50 15.10 0.94 -6.56
N LEU A 51 15.82 2.01 -6.83
CA LEU A 51 17.20 1.97 -7.31
C LEU A 51 18.10 1.40 -6.22
N GLU A 52 18.50 0.14 -6.37
CA GLU A 52 19.19 -0.61 -5.32
C GLU A 52 20.47 0.07 -4.86
N GLU A 53 21.20 0.71 -5.77
CA GLU A 53 22.41 1.49 -5.48
C GLU A 53 22.17 2.65 -4.50
N GLN A 54 20.96 3.24 -4.52
CA GLN A 54 20.55 4.30 -3.59
C GLN A 54 19.99 3.74 -2.27
N LEU A 55 19.37 2.57 -2.29
CA LEU A 55 18.77 1.95 -1.11
C LEU A 55 19.79 1.25 -0.23
N ARG A 56 20.72 0.51 -0.83
CA ARG A 56 21.69 -0.32 -0.12
C ARG A 56 22.51 0.44 0.94
N PRO A 57 23.04 1.66 0.68
CA PRO A 57 23.77 2.42 1.69
C PRO A 57 22.92 2.87 2.88
N LEU A 58 21.60 3.02 2.68
CA LEU A 58 20.67 3.48 3.72
C LEU A 58 20.22 2.36 4.65
N VAL A 59 20.42 1.10 4.27
CA VAL A 59 20.00 -0.11 5.01
C VAL A 59 21.19 -0.79 5.70
N ALA A 60 22.28 -0.08 5.92
CA ALA A 60 23.56 -0.63 6.42
C ALA A 60 23.50 -1.31 7.81
N SER A 61 22.39 -1.20 8.54
CA SER A 61 22.12 -1.99 9.75
C SER A 61 20.87 -2.84 9.53
N ASP A 62 21.07 -4.09 9.17
CA ASP A 62 19.97 -5.06 9.02
C ASP A 62 19.16 -5.16 10.31
N ALA A 63 17.86 -4.98 10.18
CA ALA A 63 16.88 -5.15 11.26
C ALA A 63 16.57 -6.64 11.52
N GLY A 64 17.59 -7.48 11.59
CA GLY A 64 17.43 -8.90 11.90
C GLY A 64 16.78 -9.73 10.78
N GLY A 65 17.14 -9.47 9.52
CA GLY A 65 16.65 -10.23 8.36
C GLY A 65 15.21 -9.89 7.94
N ARG A 66 14.64 -8.80 8.46
CA ARG A 66 13.26 -8.37 8.13
C ARG A 66 13.19 -7.36 6.99
N ILE A 67 14.29 -7.09 6.32
CA ILE A 67 14.39 -6.17 5.20
C ILE A 67 14.88 -6.92 3.97
N ALA A 68 14.12 -6.86 2.88
CA ALA A 68 14.57 -7.27 1.56
C ALA A 68 14.66 -6.05 0.64
N LEU A 69 15.60 -6.07 -0.30
CA LEU A 69 15.68 -5.09 -1.37
C LEU A 69 15.14 -5.69 -2.68
N ARG A 70 14.38 -4.90 -3.41
CA ARG A 70 13.93 -5.24 -4.75
C ARG A 70 14.29 -4.11 -5.70
N HIS A 71 15.14 -4.41 -6.67
CA HIS A 71 15.52 -3.45 -7.69
C HIS A 71 14.34 -3.05 -8.56
N ALA A 72 14.28 -1.76 -8.91
CA ALA A 72 13.42 -1.18 -9.93
C ALA A 72 14.20 -0.04 -10.59
N SER A 73 14.20 -0.02 -11.93
CA SER A 73 15.06 0.88 -12.70
C SER A 73 14.41 2.23 -13.02
N GLU A 74 13.09 2.37 -12.80
CA GLU A 74 12.33 3.55 -13.19
C GLU A 74 11.61 4.18 -11.99
N ILE A 75 11.35 5.49 -12.10
CA ILE A 75 10.64 6.28 -11.08
C ILE A 75 9.47 6.99 -11.73
N VAL A 76 8.31 6.95 -11.10
CA VAL A 76 7.14 7.76 -11.51
C VAL A 76 7.25 9.13 -10.87
N GLY A 77 7.30 10.19 -11.69
CA GLY A 77 7.31 11.59 -11.23
C GLY A 77 5.97 12.01 -10.64
N MET A 78 6.00 12.99 -9.71
CA MET A 78 4.79 13.48 -9.06
C MET A 78 3.83 14.16 -10.04
N ASP A 79 4.36 14.84 -11.06
CA ASP A 79 3.59 15.55 -12.10
C ASP A 79 3.35 14.71 -13.36
N GLU A 80 3.76 13.43 -13.34
CA GLU A 80 3.64 12.58 -14.51
C GLU A 80 2.19 12.12 -14.73
N SER A 81 1.77 12.08 -16.00
CA SER A 81 0.46 11.55 -16.36
C SER A 81 0.28 10.10 -15.88
N PRO A 82 -0.74 9.79 -15.06
CA PRO A 82 -1.01 8.42 -14.59
C PRO A 82 -1.12 7.40 -15.71
N ALA A 83 -1.75 7.76 -16.83
CA ALA A 83 -1.92 6.87 -17.97
C ALA A 83 -0.59 6.56 -18.68
N LEU A 84 0.30 7.56 -18.79
CA LEU A 84 1.63 7.38 -19.39
C LEU A 84 2.54 6.57 -18.45
N ALA A 85 2.56 6.89 -17.16
CA ALA A 85 3.30 6.13 -16.16
C ALA A 85 2.91 4.65 -16.19
N MET A 86 1.60 4.36 -16.17
CA MET A 86 1.09 2.99 -16.21
C MET A 86 1.51 2.23 -17.48
N ARG A 87 1.53 2.90 -18.66
CA ARG A 87 1.84 2.25 -19.94
C ARG A 87 3.34 2.05 -20.15
N ASN A 88 4.12 3.06 -19.83
CA ASN A 88 5.52 3.15 -20.24
C ASN A 88 6.49 2.69 -19.15
N LYS A 89 6.19 2.95 -17.86
CA LYS A 89 7.10 2.66 -16.75
C LYS A 89 6.75 1.33 -16.07
N LYS A 90 7.05 0.25 -16.78
CA LYS A 90 6.72 -1.11 -16.32
C LYS A 90 7.63 -1.62 -15.22
N ASP A 91 8.83 -1.04 -15.11
CA ASP A 91 9.83 -1.34 -14.08
C ASP A 91 9.97 -0.20 -13.06
N SER A 92 8.94 0.63 -12.91
CA SER A 92 8.94 1.65 -11.86
C SER A 92 8.81 1.02 -10.48
N SER A 93 9.44 1.64 -9.48
CA SER A 93 9.37 1.20 -8.08
C SER A 93 7.92 1.04 -7.60
N MET A 94 7.04 1.95 -7.97
CA MET A 94 5.61 1.86 -7.72
C MET A 94 4.98 0.61 -8.37
N ARG A 95 5.28 0.35 -9.65
CA ARG A 95 4.73 -0.81 -10.37
C ARG A 95 5.25 -2.13 -9.81
N VAL A 96 6.53 -2.19 -9.49
CA VAL A 96 7.15 -3.37 -8.89
C VAL A 96 6.55 -3.64 -7.52
N ALA A 97 6.34 -2.62 -6.66
CA ALA A 97 5.71 -2.77 -5.36
C ALA A 97 4.28 -3.35 -5.46
N VAL A 98 3.47 -2.87 -6.41
CA VAL A 98 2.12 -3.43 -6.66
C VAL A 98 2.19 -4.86 -7.21
N ASN A 99 3.18 -5.17 -8.05
CA ASN A 99 3.37 -6.55 -8.56
C ASN A 99 3.72 -7.53 -7.44
N LEU A 100 4.49 -7.13 -6.43
CA LEU A 100 4.78 -7.96 -5.25
C LEU A 100 3.53 -8.31 -4.46
N VAL A 101 2.56 -7.40 -4.38
CA VAL A 101 1.25 -7.71 -3.80
C VAL A 101 0.49 -8.72 -4.66
N LYS A 102 0.50 -8.54 -5.98
CA LYS A 102 -0.16 -9.46 -6.91
C LYS A 102 0.42 -10.87 -6.85
N SER A 103 1.73 -11.00 -6.69
CA SER A 103 2.41 -12.31 -6.61
C SER A 103 2.25 -12.97 -5.23
N GLY A 104 1.78 -12.24 -4.22
CA GLY A 104 1.68 -12.73 -2.84
C GLY A 104 3.01 -12.68 -2.08
N GLU A 105 4.05 -12.05 -2.63
CA GLU A 105 5.32 -11.80 -1.94
C GLU A 105 5.20 -10.71 -0.87
N ALA A 106 4.21 -9.81 -1.04
CA ALA A 106 3.84 -8.81 -0.04
C ALA A 106 2.34 -8.84 0.22
N ASN A 107 1.93 -8.56 1.45
CA ASN A 107 0.53 -8.48 1.84
C ASN A 107 -0.12 -7.15 1.42
N ALA A 108 0.68 -6.09 1.35
CA ALA A 108 0.25 -4.77 0.90
C ALA A 108 1.44 -3.98 0.35
N CYS A 109 1.16 -2.85 -0.31
CA CYS A 109 2.19 -1.89 -0.69
C CYS A 109 1.87 -0.49 -0.18
N VAL A 110 2.93 0.29 0.02
CA VAL A 110 2.87 1.70 0.43
C VAL A 110 3.69 2.53 -0.55
N SER A 111 3.13 3.64 -1.00
CA SER A 111 3.82 4.62 -1.83
C SER A 111 3.42 6.03 -1.38
N ALA A 112 4.40 6.93 -1.31
CA ALA A 112 4.19 8.36 -1.13
C ALA A 112 4.21 9.12 -2.48
N GLY A 113 4.20 8.40 -3.59
CA GLY A 113 4.30 8.93 -4.94
C GLY A 113 2.98 9.44 -5.50
N ASN A 114 2.96 9.63 -6.82
CA ASN A 114 1.81 10.13 -7.56
C ASN A 114 0.56 9.26 -7.35
N THR A 115 -0.43 9.82 -6.66
CA THR A 115 -1.65 9.10 -6.24
C THR A 115 -2.46 8.58 -7.43
N GLY A 116 -2.60 9.36 -8.48
CA GLY A 116 -3.30 8.94 -9.70
C GLY A 116 -2.61 7.78 -10.40
N ALA A 117 -1.28 7.80 -10.45
CA ALA A 117 -0.48 6.72 -11.01
C ALA A 117 -0.61 5.44 -10.16
N LEU A 118 -0.54 5.56 -8.82
CA LEU A 118 -0.71 4.42 -7.92
C LEU A 118 -2.08 3.77 -8.12
N MET A 119 -3.15 4.56 -8.21
CA MET A 119 -4.49 4.05 -8.45
C MET A 119 -4.62 3.38 -9.83
N ALA A 120 -4.11 4.01 -10.89
CA ALA A 120 -4.16 3.46 -12.24
C ALA A 120 -3.36 2.14 -12.35
N ILE A 121 -2.16 2.10 -11.79
CA ILE A 121 -1.30 0.93 -11.76
C ILE A 121 -1.98 -0.19 -10.94
N SER A 122 -2.49 0.12 -9.75
CA SER A 122 -3.15 -0.86 -8.89
C SER A 122 -4.39 -1.46 -9.56
N ARG A 123 -5.24 -0.64 -10.17
CA ARG A 123 -6.39 -1.13 -10.94
C ARG A 123 -5.97 -2.04 -12.10
N PHE A 124 -4.90 -1.68 -12.81
CA PHE A 124 -4.42 -2.48 -13.94
C PHE A 124 -3.84 -3.82 -13.49
N VAL A 125 -3.04 -3.83 -12.42
CA VAL A 125 -2.30 -5.02 -11.94
C VAL A 125 -3.18 -5.94 -11.12
N LEU A 126 -3.85 -5.40 -10.10
CA LEU A 126 -4.62 -6.18 -9.13
C LEU A 126 -6.02 -6.48 -9.63
N LYS A 127 -6.54 -5.64 -10.53
CA LYS A 127 -7.93 -5.64 -11.00
C LYS A 127 -8.90 -5.20 -9.90
N THR A 128 -10.18 -5.09 -10.25
CA THR A 128 -11.28 -4.87 -9.32
C THR A 128 -11.99 -6.18 -9.04
N LEU A 129 -12.67 -6.25 -7.90
CA LEU A 129 -13.57 -7.37 -7.61
C LEU A 129 -14.77 -7.36 -8.56
N PRO A 130 -15.37 -8.54 -8.85
CA PRO A 130 -16.59 -8.60 -9.63
C PRO A 130 -17.68 -7.67 -9.05
N GLY A 131 -18.31 -6.87 -9.91
CA GLY A 131 -19.31 -5.89 -9.50
C GLY A 131 -18.77 -4.53 -9.05
N ILE A 132 -17.46 -4.34 -9.04
CA ILE A 132 -16.81 -3.05 -8.77
C ILE A 132 -16.19 -2.50 -10.06
N ASP A 133 -16.75 -1.42 -10.58
CA ASP A 133 -16.31 -0.83 -11.85
C ASP A 133 -15.06 0.03 -11.70
N ARG A 134 -14.97 0.75 -10.57
CA ARG A 134 -13.86 1.67 -10.29
C ARG A 134 -13.40 1.55 -8.85
N PRO A 135 -12.08 1.60 -8.59
CA PRO A 135 -11.57 1.79 -7.25
C PRO A 135 -11.84 3.23 -6.79
N ALA A 136 -11.90 3.43 -5.49
CA ALA A 136 -11.94 4.76 -4.89
C ALA A 136 -10.84 4.88 -3.83
N ILE A 137 -10.30 6.09 -3.68
CA ILE A 137 -9.38 6.40 -2.59
C ILE A 137 -10.21 6.66 -1.34
N CYS A 138 -9.87 5.99 -0.26
CA CYS A 138 -10.48 6.21 1.04
C CYS A 138 -9.51 6.97 1.94
N THR A 139 -10.01 8.00 2.62
CA THR A 139 -9.28 8.68 3.68
C THR A 139 -10.16 8.84 4.92
N THR A 140 -9.50 9.02 6.07
CA THR A 140 -10.17 9.26 7.34
C THR A 140 -10.08 10.73 7.67
N LEU A 141 -11.22 11.40 7.83
CA LEU A 141 -11.31 12.79 8.21
C LEU A 141 -11.78 12.92 9.67
N PRO A 142 -11.17 13.84 10.46
CA PRO A 142 -11.62 14.11 11.82
C PRO A 142 -12.99 14.82 11.80
N THR A 143 -13.82 14.52 12.81
CA THR A 143 -15.07 15.19 13.07
C THR A 143 -15.12 15.71 14.51
N THR A 144 -16.16 16.45 14.87
CA THR A 144 -16.32 16.98 16.24
C THR A 144 -16.46 15.89 17.31
N THR A 145 -16.88 14.71 16.94
CA THR A 145 -17.16 13.59 17.86
C THR A 145 -16.36 12.32 17.55
N GLY A 146 -15.38 12.41 16.63
CA GLY A 146 -14.59 11.25 16.22
C GLY A 146 -14.00 11.41 14.83
N HIS A 147 -14.34 10.52 13.92
CA HIS A 147 -13.87 10.55 12.53
C HIS A 147 -14.91 9.95 11.58
N THR A 148 -14.72 10.21 10.29
CA THR A 148 -15.49 9.61 9.20
C THR A 148 -14.56 9.16 8.08
N HIS A 149 -14.92 8.09 7.41
CA HIS A 149 -14.23 7.62 6.22
C HIS A 149 -14.92 8.19 4.98
N VAL A 150 -14.14 8.82 4.11
CA VAL A 150 -14.63 9.41 2.86
C VAL A 150 -13.97 8.68 1.71
N LEU A 151 -14.79 8.19 0.78
CA LEU A 151 -14.33 7.57 -0.45
C LEU A 151 -14.59 8.49 -1.63
N ASP A 152 -13.69 8.42 -2.63
CA ASP A 152 -13.70 9.21 -3.85
C ASP A 152 -13.45 10.70 -3.62
N LEU A 153 -12.19 11.02 -3.31
CA LEU A 153 -11.70 12.38 -3.10
C LEU A 153 -11.04 12.95 -4.36
N GLY A 154 -11.78 12.95 -5.48
CA GLY A 154 -11.37 13.56 -6.74
C GLY A 154 -10.54 12.68 -7.68
N ALA A 155 -10.31 11.42 -7.36
CA ALA A 155 -9.65 10.48 -8.26
C ALA A 155 -10.56 10.00 -9.40
N ASN A 156 -11.88 10.01 -9.19
CA ASN A 156 -12.88 9.80 -10.21
C ASN A 156 -13.56 11.15 -10.53
N VAL A 157 -13.49 11.58 -11.78
CA VAL A 157 -14.06 12.88 -12.22
C VAL A 157 -15.57 12.78 -12.46
N ASP A 158 -16.02 11.63 -12.95
CA ASP A 158 -17.42 11.36 -13.28
C ASP A 158 -17.91 10.15 -12.49
N SER A 159 -18.73 10.35 -11.47
CA SER A 159 -19.33 9.27 -10.68
C SER A 159 -20.84 9.25 -10.86
N GLY A 160 -21.37 8.20 -11.49
CA GLY A 160 -22.80 7.93 -11.58
C GLY A 160 -23.36 7.31 -10.29
N PRO A 161 -24.70 7.17 -10.20
CA PRO A 161 -25.36 6.60 -9.02
C PRO A 161 -24.84 5.21 -8.65
N GLU A 162 -24.56 4.37 -9.63
CA GLU A 162 -24.03 3.02 -9.43
C GLU A 162 -22.65 3.05 -8.80
N HIS A 163 -21.78 4.01 -9.18
CA HIS A 163 -20.48 4.18 -8.56
C HIS A 163 -20.58 4.59 -7.09
N LEU A 164 -21.49 5.53 -6.77
CA LEU A 164 -21.73 5.97 -5.39
C LEU A 164 -22.22 4.81 -4.51
N LEU A 165 -23.10 3.95 -5.03
CA LEU A 165 -23.51 2.73 -4.34
C LEU A 165 -22.32 1.80 -4.08
N GLN A 166 -21.48 1.57 -5.09
CA GLN A 166 -20.29 0.72 -4.95
C GLN A 166 -19.31 1.32 -3.92
N PHE A 167 -19.10 2.63 -3.92
CA PHE A 167 -18.24 3.31 -2.94
C PHE A 167 -18.81 3.17 -1.52
N GLY A 168 -20.14 3.31 -1.35
CA GLY A 168 -20.79 3.07 -0.06
C GLY A 168 -20.57 1.64 0.45
N ILE A 169 -20.72 0.64 -0.41
CA ILE A 169 -20.47 -0.77 -0.06
C ILE A 169 -19.01 -0.99 0.29
N MET A 170 -18.06 -0.51 -0.54
CA MET A 170 -16.62 -0.65 -0.27
C MET A 170 -16.23 0.04 1.04
N GLY A 171 -16.74 1.24 1.29
CA GLY A 171 -16.51 1.97 2.54
C GLY A 171 -17.03 1.22 3.76
N ALA A 172 -18.26 0.70 3.69
CA ALA A 172 -18.84 -0.09 4.77
C ALA A 172 -18.03 -1.35 5.08
N MET A 173 -17.57 -2.07 4.05
CA MET A 173 -16.72 -3.26 4.22
C MET A 173 -15.35 -2.91 4.80
N LEU A 174 -14.74 -1.80 4.35
CA LEU A 174 -13.46 -1.34 4.86
C LEU A 174 -13.56 -1.00 6.37
N VAL A 175 -14.58 -0.21 6.75
CA VAL A 175 -14.80 0.19 8.15
C VAL A 175 -15.11 -1.04 9.01
N ALA A 176 -15.91 -1.98 8.52
CA ALA A 176 -16.17 -3.22 9.22
C ALA A 176 -14.88 -4.02 9.49
N ALA A 177 -13.99 -4.09 8.51
CA ALA A 177 -12.72 -4.81 8.64
C ALA A 177 -11.70 -4.09 9.54
N VAL A 178 -11.57 -2.75 9.42
CA VAL A 178 -10.52 -1.98 10.11
C VAL A 178 -10.93 -1.60 11.53
N GLU A 179 -12.21 -1.24 11.74
CA GLU A 179 -12.72 -0.79 13.03
C GLU A 179 -13.53 -1.86 13.77
N HIS A 180 -13.68 -3.05 13.18
CA HIS A 180 -14.47 -4.15 13.73
C HIS A 180 -15.94 -3.77 14.01
N LYS A 181 -16.50 -2.87 13.19
CA LYS A 181 -17.90 -2.45 13.25
C LYS A 181 -18.73 -3.29 12.28
N GLU A 182 -19.60 -4.15 12.78
CA GLU A 182 -20.44 -5.02 11.95
C GLU A 182 -21.37 -4.26 11.01
N ARG A 183 -21.87 -3.09 11.43
CA ARG A 183 -22.81 -2.25 10.68
C ARG A 183 -22.41 -0.78 10.75
N PRO A 184 -21.43 -0.35 9.94
CA PRO A 184 -21.12 1.06 9.83
C PRO A 184 -22.28 1.83 9.19
N THR A 185 -22.47 3.07 9.60
CA THR A 185 -23.45 3.98 8.97
C THR A 185 -22.82 4.58 7.70
N VAL A 186 -23.61 4.61 6.62
CA VAL A 186 -23.23 5.22 5.32
C VAL A 186 -24.13 6.42 5.05
#